data_1c16cc3f09878a480de0ae7ba889c102
#
_entry.id   1c16cc3f09878a480de0ae7ba889c102
#
_cell.length_a   1.000
_cell.length_b   1.000
_cell.length_c   1.000
_cell.angle_alpha   90.00
_cell.angle_beta   90.00
_cell.angle_gamma   90.00
#
_symmetry.space_group_name_H-M   'P 1'
#
loop_
_entity.id
_entity.type
_entity.pdbx_description
1 polymer ?
#
loop_
_entity_poly.entity_id
_entity_poly.type
_entity_poly.pdbx_seq_one_letter_code
_entity_poly.pdbx_strand_id
1 'polypeptide(L)'
;MKIEDFFNQQNVIELSFFNFENAITAAYFARENLEIVKVNDNFRKFFPVLGNVSNASFPDVLTQLGVSAKQVEQFVRDINDKGWVLIPKVPINIDGNEKIYSLLSTRTSNDSFSYLNGVQGQFVDRTEEWALRREREDLLEQKIRDREVIEQKTVQLENLATRLAKYLSPQIYQSIFSDDGKTIEKHTRKNLTIFLSDIVKFTDLTDTLEPEKLAQIINSYLSEMSAIALESGGTIDKFIGDAVLVFFGDPES
;
A
#
# COMPACT_ATOMS: atom_id res chain seq x y z
N MET A 1 -34.14 -1.35 44.03
CA MET A 1 -34.39 -2.54 43.22
C MET A 1 -33.20 -3.49 43.42
N LYS A 2 -33.42 -4.68 43.98
CA LYS A 2 -32.33 -5.65 44.14
C LYS A 2 -32.04 -6.27 42.78
N ILE A 3 -30.81 -6.73 42.56
CA ILE A 3 -30.40 -7.38 41.30
C ILE A 3 -31.30 -8.59 40.99
N GLU A 4 -31.72 -9.32 42.02
CA GLU A 4 -32.62 -10.48 41.92
C GLU A 4 -34.02 -10.11 41.38
N ASP A 5 -34.54 -8.90 41.69
CA ASP A 5 -35.83 -8.43 41.16
C ASP A 5 -35.73 -8.07 39.66
N PHE A 6 -34.53 -7.66 39.21
CA PHE A 6 -34.28 -7.32 37.82
C PHE A 6 -34.30 -8.56 36.89
N PHE A 7 -33.89 -9.71 37.40
CA PHE A 7 -33.78 -10.97 36.64
C PHE A 7 -35.00 -11.90 36.85
N ASN A 8 -36.14 -11.39 37.28
CA ASN A 8 -37.36 -12.21 37.23
C ASN A 8 -37.74 -12.51 35.78
N GLN A 9 -38.53 -13.58 35.56
CA GLN A 9 -38.84 -14.09 34.22
C GLN A 9 -39.48 -13.00 33.32
N GLN A 10 -40.36 -12.20 33.85
CA GLN A 10 -41.10 -11.17 33.11
C GLN A 10 -40.13 -10.04 32.68
N ASN A 11 -39.29 -9.57 33.59
CA ASN A 11 -38.31 -8.52 33.29
C ASN A 11 -37.25 -8.97 32.29
N VAL A 12 -36.86 -10.24 32.34
CA VAL A 12 -35.93 -10.84 31.34
C VAL A 12 -36.54 -10.87 29.94
N ILE A 13 -37.81 -11.23 29.84
CA ILE A 13 -38.56 -11.21 28.56
C ILE A 13 -38.65 -9.80 28.02
N GLU A 14 -39.07 -8.84 28.87
CA GLU A 14 -39.18 -7.45 28.45
C GLU A 14 -37.84 -6.85 28.05
N LEU A 15 -36.75 -7.13 28.76
CA LEU A 15 -35.42 -6.69 28.43
C LEU A 15 -34.91 -7.33 27.12
N SER A 16 -35.16 -8.60 26.93
CA SER A 16 -34.79 -9.31 25.70
C SER A 16 -35.53 -8.74 24.49
N PHE A 17 -36.83 -8.46 24.65
CA PHE A 17 -37.60 -7.85 23.60
C PHE A 17 -37.15 -6.41 23.32
N PHE A 18 -36.89 -5.63 24.37
CA PHE A 18 -36.37 -4.27 24.25
C PHE A 18 -35.02 -4.27 23.50
N ASN A 19 -34.09 -5.14 23.86
CA ASN A 19 -32.79 -5.27 23.19
C ASN A 19 -32.92 -5.70 21.72
N PHE A 20 -33.85 -6.60 21.43
CA PHE A 20 -34.13 -7.01 20.05
C PHE A 20 -34.67 -5.86 19.20
N GLU A 21 -35.69 -5.13 19.68
CA GLU A 21 -36.29 -4.03 18.95
C GLU A 21 -35.33 -2.85 18.77
N ASN A 22 -34.50 -2.55 19.77
CA ASN A 22 -33.57 -1.44 19.76
C ASN A 22 -32.16 -1.78 19.23
N ALA A 23 -31.92 -3.02 18.78
CA ALA A 23 -30.65 -3.38 18.18
C ALA A 23 -30.34 -2.50 16.97
N ILE A 24 -29.12 -2.00 16.88
CA ILE A 24 -28.64 -1.20 15.72
C ILE A 24 -28.52 -2.03 14.45
N THR A 25 -28.52 -3.36 14.58
CA THR A 25 -28.44 -4.33 13.50
C THR A 25 -29.85 -4.70 13.03
N ALA A 26 -29.97 -5.21 11.80
CA ALA A 26 -31.22 -5.80 11.32
C ALA A 26 -31.37 -7.20 11.90
N ALA A 27 -32.22 -7.36 12.92
CA ALA A 27 -32.39 -8.59 13.65
C ALA A 27 -33.69 -9.33 13.26
N TYR A 28 -33.64 -10.65 13.28
CA TYR A 28 -34.80 -11.52 13.06
C TYR A 28 -34.82 -12.68 14.06
N PHE A 29 -36.04 -13.17 14.29
CA PHE A 29 -36.27 -14.43 14.98
C PHE A 29 -37.20 -15.30 14.13
N ALA A 30 -36.80 -16.55 13.93
CA ALA A 30 -37.53 -17.56 13.16
C ALA A 30 -37.74 -18.82 14.01
N ARG A 31 -38.77 -19.60 13.70
CA ARG A 31 -38.99 -20.91 14.28
C ARG A 31 -37.91 -21.91 13.86
N GLU A 32 -37.93 -23.07 14.43
CA GLU A 32 -36.98 -24.17 14.08
C GLU A 32 -37.03 -24.56 12.60
N ASN A 33 -38.19 -24.40 11.95
CA ASN A 33 -38.40 -24.60 10.51
C ASN A 33 -37.95 -23.42 9.64
N LEU A 34 -37.29 -22.44 10.24
CA LEU A 34 -36.82 -21.20 9.60
C LEU A 34 -37.92 -20.21 9.12
N GLU A 35 -39.14 -20.39 9.60
CA GLU A 35 -40.25 -19.47 9.37
C GLU A 35 -40.08 -18.21 10.25
N ILE A 36 -40.03 -17.02 9.68
CA ILE A 36 -39.81 -15.77 10.42
C ILE A 36 -41.03 -15.46 11.29
N VAL A 37 -40.80 -15.31 12.57
CA VAL A 37 -41.80 -14.89 13.55
C VAL A 37 -41.80 -13.38 13.73
N LYS A 38 -40.61 -12.81 13.84
CA LYS A 38 -40.43 -11.40 14.17
C LYS A 38 -39.16 -10.84 13.54
N VAL A 39 -39.23 -9.59 13.11
CA VAL A 39 -38.09 -8.76 12.73
C VAL A 39 -38.16 -7.44 13.48
N ASN A 40 -37.02 -6.83 13.77
CA ASN A 40 -36.97 -5.51 14.40
C ASN A 40 -37.14 -4.38 13.39
N ASP A 41 -37.23 -3.14 13.87
CA ASP A 41 -37.42 -1.99 13.01
C ASP A 41 -36.25 -1.73 12.07
N ASN A 42 -35.03 -2.02 12.51
CA ASN A 42 -33.86 -1.87 11.64
C ASN A 42 -33.81 -2.90 10.51
N PHE A 43 -34.38 -4.09 10.69
CA PHE A 43 -34.53 -5.05 9.59
C PHE A 43 -35.40 -4.46 8.46
N ARG A 44 -36.50 -3.79 8.81
CA ARG A 44 -37.37 -3.13 7.82
C ARG A 44 -36.69 -1.94 7.15
N LYS A 45 -35.89 -1.17 7.91
CA LYS A 45 -35.11 -0.03 7.37
C LYS A 45 -33.97 -0.48 6.45
N PHE A 46 -33.30 -1.59 6.77
CA PHE A 46 -32.21 -2.11 5.95
C PHE A 46 -32.73 -2.75 4.66
N PHE A 47 -33.90 -3.39 4.73
CA PHE A 47 -34.46 -4.19 3.63
C PHE A 47 -35.90 -3.77 3.30
N PRO A 48 -36.14 -2.51 2.90
CA PRO A 48 -37.50 -2.02 2.62
C PRO A 48 -38.19 -2.76 1.47
N VAL A 49 -37.41 -3.33 0.54
CA VAL A 49 -37.88 -4.10 -0.61
C VAL A 49 -38.64 -5.37 -0.21
N LEU A 50 -38.37 -5.92 0.97
CA LEU A 50 -39.00 -7.17 1.41
C LEU A 50 -40.43 -7.01 1.91
N GLY A 51 -40.87 -5.82 2.28
CA GLY A 51 -42.20 -5.57 2.84
C GLY A 51 -42.45 -6.36 4.15
N ASN A 52 -43.61 -7.01 4.25
CA ASN A 52 -43.93 -7.83 5.41
C ASN A 52 -43.41 -9.25 5.25
N VAL A 53 -42.44 -9.63 6.06
CA VAL A 53 -41.78 -10.95 6.05
C VAL A 53 -42.31 -11.91 7.13
N SER A 54 -43.37 -11.56 7.87
CA SER A 54 -43.97 -12.43 8.89
C SER A 54 -44.46 -13.72 8.24
N ASN A 55 -44.10 -14.87 8.82
CA ASN A 55 -44.38 -16.21 8.32
C ASN A 55 -43.67 -16.58 6.97
N ALA A 56 -42.79 -15.73 6.47
CA ALA A 56 -41.95 -16.07 5.31
C ALA A 56 -40.83 -17.03 5.71
N SER A 57 -40.44 -17.91 4.79
CA SER A 57 -39.25 -18.74 4.96
C SER A 57 -38.00 -17.87 4.90
N PHE A 58 -37.11 -17.94 5.88
CA PHE A 58 -35.88 -17.15 5.90
C PHE A 58 -34.95 -17.46 4.71
N PRO A 59 -34.77 -18.71 4.27
CA PRO A 59 -34.08 -19.02 3.00
C PRO A 59 -34.63 -18.28 1.79
N ASP A 60 -35.97 -18.14 1.69
CA ASP A 60 -36.62 -17.43 0.59
C ASP A 60 -36.34 -15.91 0.69
N VAL A 61 -36.32 -15.37 1.90
CA VAL A 61 -35.93 -13.98 2.16
C VAL A 61 -34.48 -13.73 1.76
N LEU A 62 -33.56 -14.63 2.07
CA LEU A 62 -32.18 -14.54 1.61
C LEU A 62 -32.07 -14.54 0.08
N THR A 63 -32.88 -15.38 -0.59
CA THR A 63 -32.92 -15.44 -2.06
C THR A 63 -33.46 -14.12 -2.64
N GLN A 64 -34.53 -13.55 -2.06
CA GLN A 64 -35.07 -12.24 -2.47
C GLN A 64 -34.06 -11.09 -2.27
N LEU A 65 -33.19 -11.18 -1.26
CA LEU A 65 -32.09 -10.25 -1.03
C LEU A 65 -30.91 -10.45 -2.00
N GLY A 66 -30.97 -11.43 -2.91
CA GLY A 66 -29.94 -11.68 -3.90
C GLY A 66 -28.81 -12.58 -3.42
N VAL A 67 -28.97 -13.24 -2.27
CA VAL A 67 -28.01 -14.25 -1.80
C VAL A 67 -28.02 -15.44 -2.73
N SER A 68 -26.86 -15.92 -3.16
CA SER A 68 -26.76 -17.04 -4.11
C SER A 68 -27.34 -18.32 -3.55
N ALA A 69 -27.97 -19.14 -4.41
CA ALA A 69 -28.56 -20.42 -4.01
C ALA A 69 -27.58 -21.31 -3.22
N LYS A 70 -26.30 -21.34 -3.63
CA LYS A 70 -25.24 -22.08 -2.93
C LYS A 70 -25.03 -21.60 -1.48
N GLN A 71 -25.07 -20.28 -1.25
CA GLN A 71 -24.93 -19.71 0.10
C GLN A 71 -26.17 -19.98 0.95
N VAL A 72 -27.36 -19.93 0.35
CA VAL A 72 -28.61 -20.25 1.03
C VAL A 72 -28.65 -21.74 1.46
N GLU A 73 -28.29 -22.64 0.57
CA GLU A 73 -28.18 -24.08 0.91
C GLU A 73 -27.12 -24.31 2.00
N GLN A 74 -25.99 -23.63 1.94
CA GLN A 74 -24.95 -23.73 2.96
C GLN A 74 -25.45 -23.19 4.30
N PHE A 75 -26.20 -22.07 4.31
CA PHE A 75 -26.83 -21.53 5.50
C PHE A 75 -27.75 -22.57 6.17
N VAL A 76 -28.65 -23.22 5.40
CA VAL A 76 -29.58 -24.21 5.92
C VAL A 76 -28.85 -25.43 6.49
N ARG A 77 -27.81 -25.89 5.82
CA ARG A 77 -26.98 -27.00 6.32
C ARG A 77 -26.29 -26.63 7.62
N ASP A 78 -25.56 -25.51 7.63
CA ASP A 78 -24.75 -25.10 8.77
C ASP A 78 -25.61 -24.82 10.01
N ILE A 79 -26.77 -24.17 9.86
CA ILE A 79 -27.67 -23.93 11.00
C ILE A 79 -28.25 -25.20 11.57
N ASN A 80 -28.48 -26.23 10.74
CA ASN A 80 -28.97 -27.53 11.20
C ASN A 80 -27.87 -28.37 11.85
N ASP A 81 -26.69 -28.41 11.25
CA ASP A 81 -25.59 -29.30 11.65
C ASP A 81 -24.78 -28.72 12.81
N LYS A 82 -24.48 -27.40 12.75
CA LYS A 82 -23.59 -26.71 13.71
C LYS A 82 -24.36 -25.90 14.75
N GLY A 83 -25.61 -25.55 14.48
CA GLY A 83 -26.39 -24.64 15.31
C GLY A 83 -26.03 -23.17 15.17
N TRP A 84 -25.09 -22.80 14.30
CA TRP A 84 -24.75 -21.41 14.03
C TRP A 84 -24.19 -21.23 12.61
N VAL A 85 -24.33 -20.01 12.08
CA VAL A 85 -23.81 -19.62 10.78
C VAL A 85 -23.26 -18.21 10.86
N LEU A 86 -22.07 -18.01 10.28
CA LEU A 86 -21.53 -16.70 10.00
C LEU A 86 -21.22 -16.58 8.50
N ILE A 87 -21.92 -15.70 7.82
CA ILE A 87 -21.58 -15.30 6.45
C ILE A 87 -20.94 -13.91 6.51
N PRO A 88 -19.63 -13.80 6.34
CA PRO A 88 -18.91 -12.54 6.59
C PRO A 88 -19.17 -11.46 5.52
N LYS A 89 -19.61 -11.87 4.33
CA LYS A 89 -19.88 -10.97 3.21
C LYS A 89 -21.14 -11.39 2.47
N VAL A 90 -22.17 -10.58 2.58
CA VAL A 90 -23.44 -10.70 1.86
C VAL A 90 -23.66 -9.41 1.10
N PRO A 91 -23.34 -9.34 -0.20
CA PRO A 91 -23.62 -8.17 -1.02
C PRO A 91 -25.12 -8.13 -1.34
N ILE A 92 -25.78 -7.00 -1.07
CA ILE A 92 -27.20 -6.78 -1.32
C ILE A 92 -27.35 -5.46 -2.06
N ASN A 93 -28.06 -5.47 -3.18
CA ASN A 93 -28.36 -4.27 -3.93
C ASN A 93 -29.67 -3.65 -3.39
N ILE A 94 -29.60 -2.41 -2.90
CA ILE A 94 -30.74 -1.66 -2.41
C ILE A 94 -30.83 -0.35 -3.22
N ASP A 95 -31.87 -0.20 -3.99
CA ASP A 95 -32.14 1.00 -4.83
C ASP A 95 -30.94 1.37 -5.73
N GLY A 96 -30.27 0.37 -6.31
CA GLY A 96 -29.13 0.58 -7.18
C GLY A 96 -27.79 0.74 -6.47
N ASN A 97 -27.77 0.78 -5.13
CA ASN A 97 -26.56 0.85 -4.33
C ASN A 97 -26.21 -0.53 -3.75
N GLU A 98 -25.00 -1.01 -4.00
CA GLU A 98 -24.51 -2.22 -3.36
C GLU A 98 -24.12 -1.93 -1.91
N LYS A 99 -24.77 -2.61 -0.98
CA LYS A 99 -24.39 -2.63 0.44
C LYS A 99 -23.86 -4.01 0.82
N ILE A 100 -22.92 -4.03 1.75
CA ILE A 100 -22.29 -5.26 2.20
C ILE A 100 -22.67 -5.50 3.66
N TYR A 101 -23.32 -6.63 3.91
CA TYR A 101 -23.68 -7.07 5.24
C TYR A 101 -22.89 -8.30 5.65
N SER A 102 -22.72 -8.51 6.96
CA SER A 102 -22.43 -9.83 7.51
C SER A 102 -23.68 -10.38 8.18
N LEU A 103 -23.96 -11.66 7.98
CA LEU A 103 -25.07 -12.37 8.61
C LEU A 103 -24.54 -13.34 9.66
N LEU A 104 -24.96 -13.14 10.90
CA LEU A 104 -24.73 -14.10 11.99
C LEU A 104 -26.08 -14.68 12.41
N SER A 105 -26.18 -15.99 12.52
CA SER A 105 -27.38 -16.68 12.97
C SER A 105 -27.04 -17.80 13.93
N THR A 106 -27.84 -17.98 14.96
CA THR A 106 -27.68 -19.03 15.96
C THR A 106 -29.01 -19.71 16.24
N ARG A 107 -28.98 -21.03 16.40
CA ARG A 107 -30.12 -21.81 16.87
C ARG A 107 -30.11 -21.82 18.38
N THR A 108 -31.23 -21.48 18.99
CA THR A 108 -31.45 -21.57 20.43
C THR A 108 -32.40 -22.73 20.72
N SER A 109 -32.05 -23.55 21.72
CA SER A 109 -32.90 -24.57 22.26
C SER A 109 -32.76 -24.58 23.78
N ASN A 110 -33.85 -24.34 24.50
CA ASN A 110 -33.85 -24.28 25.95
C ASN A 110 -35.18 -24.85 26.49
N ASP A 111 -35.09 -25.84 27.36
CA ASP A 111 -36.28 -26.51 27.92
C ASP A 111 -37.10 -25.60 28.83
N SER A 112 -36.44 -24.67 29.53
CA SER A 112 -37.07 -23.70 30.44
C SER A 112 -37.79 -22.58 29.70
N PHE A 113 -37.40 -22.29 28.46
CA PHE A 113 -37.95 -21.20 27.63
C PHE A 113 -38.26 -21.74 26.22
N SER A 114 -39.04 -22.82 26.14
CA SER A 114 -39.32 -23.48 24.86
C SER A 114 -39.96 -22.56 23.80
N TYR A 115 -40.64 -21.49 24.21
CA TYR A 115 -41.20 -20.47 23.31
C TYR A 115 -40.12 -19.63 22.60
N LEU A 116 -38.86 -19.66 23.05
CA LEU A 116 -37.69 -18.99 22.41
C LEU A 116 -36.89 -20.00 21.56
N ASN A 117 -37.31 -21.26 21.47
CA ASN A 117 -36.66 -22.23 20.59
C ASN A 117 -36.84 -21.84 19.13
N GLY A 118 -35.74 -21.79 18.41
CA GLY A 118 -35.75 -21.33 17.03
C GLY A 118 -34.38 -20.84 16.58
N VAL A 119 -34.38 -19.99 15.58
CA VAL A 119 -33.20 -19.39 15.02
C VAL A 119 -33.28 -17.86 15.16
N GLN A 120 -32.31 -17.29 15.81
CA GLN A 120 -32.14 -15.83 15.85
C GLN A 120 -30.93 -15.42 15.04
N GLY A 121 -31.01 -14.27 14.38
CA GLY A 121 -29.88 -13.76 13.63
C GLY A 121 -29.95 -12.28 13.40
N GLN A 122 -28.84 -11.77 12.90
CA GLN A 122 -28.70 -10.35 12.64
C GLN A 122 -27.82 -10.09 11.43
N PHE A 123 -28.19 -9.07 10.66
CA PHE A 123 -27.38 -8.48 9.65
C PHE A 123 -26.68 -7.24 10.22
N VAL A 124 -25.38 -7.19 10.06
CA VAL A 124 -24.55 -6.02 10.43
C VAL A 124 -24.09 -5.35 9.15
N ASP A 125 -24.36 -4.06 9.01
CA ASP A 125 -23.87 -3.28 7.86
C ASP A 125 -22.34 -3.14 7.97
N ARG A 126 -21.66 -3.63 6.96
CA ARG A 126 -20.18 -3.62 6.83
C ARG A 126 -19.74 -2.84 5.60
N THR A 127 -20.64 -2.08 4.99
CA THR A 127 -20.36 -1.40 3.71
C THR A 127 -19.16 -0.48 3.82
N GLU A 128 -19.10 0.35 4.86
CA GLU A 128 -17.98 1.28 5.08
C GLU A 128 -16.67 0.52 5.37
N GLU A 129 -16.71 -0.51 6.21
CA GLU A 129 -15.54 -1.32 6.53
C GLU A 129 -14.93 -1.97 5.28
N TRP A 130 -15.79 -2.52 4.39
CA TRP A 130 -15.34 -3.12 3.14
C TRP A 130 -14.85 -2.10 2.13
N ALA A 131 -15.45 -0.90 2.09
CA ALA A 131 -14.98 0.19 1.26
C ALA A 131 -13.57 0.65 1.68
N LEU A 132 -13.36 0.90 2.97
CA LEU A 132 -12.07 1.28 3.53
C LEU A 132 -11.00 0.19 3.34
N ARG A 133 -11.41 -1.07 3.47
CA ARG A 133 -10.49 -2.19 3.23
C ARG A 133 -10.02 -2.24 1.79
N ARG A 134 -10.93 -2.06 0.84
CA ARG A 134 -10.63 -2.03 -0.59
C ARG A 134 -9.71 -0.85 -0.95
N GLU A 135 -10.04 0.35 -0.47
CA GLU A 135 -9.20 1.54 -0.65
C GLU A 135 -7.77 1.30 -0.11
N ARG A 136 -7.66 0.71 1.07
CA ARG A 136 -6.36 0.35 1.65
C ARG A 136 -5.59 -0.65 0.79
N GLU A 137 -6.25 -1.66 0.24
CA GLU A 137 -5.64 -2.66 -0.65
C GLU A 137 -5.12 -1.97 -1.93
N ASP A 138 -5.93 -1.11 -2.56
CA ASP A 138 -5.56 -0.34 -3.76
C ASP A 138 -4.35 0.58 -3.49
N LEU A 139 -4.33 1.29 -2.35
CA LEU A 139 -3.21 2.15 -1.95
C LEU A 139 -1.92 1.34 -1.70
N LEU A 140 -2.02 0.16 -1.11
CA LEU A 140 -0.87 -0.72 -0.92
C LEU A 140 -0.29 -1.21 -2.25
N GLU A 141 -1.13 -1.60 -3.19
CA GLU A 141 -0.69 -1.98 -4.53
C GLU A 141 -0.03 -0.81 -5.27
N GLN A 142 -0.61 0.39 -5.16
CA GLN A 142 0.00 1.59 -5.74
C GLN A 142 1.39 1.85 -5.13
N LYS A 143 1.50 1.78 -3.80
CA LYS A 143 2.78 1.99 -3.10
C LYS A 143 3.87 0.99 -3.51
N ILE A 144 3.48 -0.27 -3.78
CA ILE A 144 4.42 -1.28 -4.28
C ILE A 144 4.92 -0.89 -5.67
N ARG A 145 4.01 -0.53 -6.60
CA ARG A 145 4.38 -0.08 -7.96
C ARG A 145 5.29 1.16 -7.93
N ASP A 146 4.95 2.15 -7.11
CA ASP A 146 5.76 3.38 -6.98
C ASP A 146 7.17 3.07 -6.46
N ARG A 147 7.28 2.15 -5.50
CA ARG A 147 8.58 1.72 -4.98
C ARG A 147 9.45 1.06 -6.04
N GLU A 148 8.88 0.18 -6.86
CA GLU A 148 9.61 -0.47 -7.97
C GLU A 148 10.14 0.57 -8.98
N VAL A 149 9.31 1.57 -9.32
CA VAL A 149 9.72 2.66 -10.22
C VAL A 149 10.85 3.49 -9.62
N ILE A 150 10.75 3.84 -8.33
CA ILE A 150 11.80 4.58 -7.62
C ILE A 150 13.10 3.80 -7.61
N GLU A 151 13.06 2.52 -7.29
CA GLU A 151 14.26 1.65 -7.26
C GLU A 151 14.93 1.57 -8.64
N GLN A 152 14.15 1.38 -9.71
CA GLN A 152 14.69 1.39 -11.08
C GLN A 152 15.34 2.73 -11.44
N LYS A 153 14.71 3.85 -11.06
CA LYS A 153 15.26 5.19 -11.30
C LYS A 153 16.54 5.45 -10.50
N THR A 154 16.57 4.98 -9.25
CA THR A 154 17.78 5.08 -8.41
C THR A 154 18.94 4.36 -9.05
N VAL A 155 18.77 3.10 -9.49
CA VAL A 155 19.82 2.34 -10.19
C VAL A 155 20.25 3.02 -11.49
N GLN A 156 19.32 3.60 -12.26
CA GLN A 156 19.66 4.36 -13.46
C GLN A 156 20.52 5.60 -13.15
N LEU A 157 20.16 6.36 -12.11
CA LEU A 157 20.91 7.54 -11.68
C LEU A 157 22.31 7.19 -11.18
N GLU A 158 22.44 6.13 -10.38
CA GLU A 158 23.74 5.62 -9.91
C GLU A 158 24.65 5.21 -11.07
N ASN A 159 24.10 4.49 -12.05
CA ASN A 159 24.83 4.11 -13.25
C ASN A 159 25.28 5.34 -14.07
N LEU A 160 24.41 6.36 -14.20
CA LEU A 160 24.73 7.59 -14.87
C LEU A 160 25.82 8.37 -14.13
N ALA A 161 25.70 8.52 -12.81
CA ALA A 161 26.70 9.15 -11.96
C ALA A 161 28.07 8.45 -12.09
N THR A 162 28.09 7.11 -12.05
CA THR A 162 29.32 6.32 -12.22
C THR A 162 29.96 6.52 -13.61
N ARG A 163 29.14 6.65 -14.66
CA ARG A 163 29.65 6.96 -16.01
C ARG A 163 30.22 8.36 -16.09
N LEU A 164 29.54 9.35 -15.53
CA LEU A 164 30.00 10.74 -15.50
C LEU A 164 31.29 10.90 -14.69
N ALA A 165 31.46 10.16 -13.60
CA ALA A 165 32.69 10.18 -12.80
C ALA A 165 33.95 9.84 -13.61
N LYS A 166 33.83 9.10 -14.73
CA LYS A 166 34.97 8.78 -15.61
C LYS A 166 35.45 9.96 -16.47
N TYR A 167 34.59 10.97 -16.66
CA TYR A 167 34.85 12.11 -17.55
C TYR A 167 35.01 13.42 -16.80
N LEU A 168 34.72 13.44 -15.50
CA LEU A 168 34.84 14.62 -14.65
C LEU A 168 36.06 14.48 -13.73
N SER A 169 36.69 15.60 -13.42
CA SER A 169 37.69 15.60 -12.36
C SER A 169 37.05 15.26 -11.02
N PRO A 170 37.78 14.60 -10.10
CA PRO A 170 37.24 14.22 -8.78
C PRO A 170 36.60 15.38 -8.03
N GLN A 171 37.19 16.58 -8.14
CA GLN A 171 36.69 17.79 -7.47
C GLN A 171 35.36 18.26 -8.07
N ILE A 172 35.23 18.25 -9.40
CA ILE A 172 33.98 18.63 -10.08
C ILE A 172 32.89 17.58 -9.76
N TYR A 173 33.24 16.29 -9.77
CA TYR A 173 32.31 15.26 -9.39
C TYR A 173 31.80 15.44 -7.95
N GLN A 174 32.71 15.68 -6.99
CA GLN A 174 32.32 15.94 -5.60
C GLN A 174 31.46 17.19 -5.47
N SER A 175 31.80 18.28 -6.19
CA SER A 175 31.00 19.51 -6.17
C SER A 175 29.60 19.35 -6.72
N ILE A 176 29.39 18.48 -7.72
CA ILE A 176 28.07 18.20 -8.31
C ILE A 176 27.25 17.26 -7.43
N PHE A 177 27.89 16.28 -6.83
CA PHE A 177 27.20 15.20 -6.09
C PHE A 177 27.32 15.29 -4.56
N SER A 178 28.02 16.33 -4.02
CA SER A 178 27.98 16.62 -2.60
C SER A 178 26.61 17.19 -2.22
N ASP A 179 26.13 16.78 -1.05
CA ASP A 179 24.77 17.04 -0.53
C ASP A 179 24.41 18.55 -0.40
N ASP A 180 25.38 19.44 -0.55
CA ASP A 180 25.21 20.88 -0.37
C ASP A 180 24.66 21.62 -1.59
N GLY A 181 24.14 21.00 -2.61
CA GLY A 181 23.36 21.51 -3.77
C GLY A 181 23.35 23.04 -4.11
N LYS A 182 24.06 23.85 -3.34
CA LYS A 182 24.05 25.31 -3.38
C LYS A 182 25.18 25.92 -4.20
N THR A 183 26.12 25.10 -4.70
CA THR A 183 27.38 25.62 -5.26
C THR A 183 27.34 25.89 -6.77
N ILE A 184 26.36 25.41 -7.51
CA ILE A 184 26.36 25.45 -8.98
C ILE A 184 25.89 26.80 -9.56
N GLU A 185 25.20 27.66 -8.80
CA GLU A 185 24.55 28.86 -9.33
C GLU A 185 25.29 30.19 -9.11
N LYS A 186 26.43 30.23 -8.41
CA LYS A 186 27.16 31.46 -8.19
C LYS A 186 28.38 31.58 -9.11
N HIS A 187 28.26 32.38 -10.18
CA HIS A 187 29.40 32.82 -10.96
C HIS A 187 30.23 33.80 -10.12
N THR A 188 31.40 33.34 -9.66
CA THR A 188 32.37 34.20 -8.95
C THR A 188 33.62 34.35 -9.79
N ARG A 189 34.17 35.59 -9.81
CA ARG A 189 35.48 35.84 -10.43
C ARG A 189 36.55 35.48 -9.40
N LYS A 190 37.48 34.56 -9.81
CA LYS A 190 38.64 34.18 -9.02
C LYS A 190 39.92 34.41 -9.79
N ASN A 191 41.01 34.62 -9.07
CA ASN A 191 42.34 34.61 -9.65
C ASN A 191 42.83 33.14 -9.63
N LEU A 192 43.08 32.62 -10.81
CA LEU A 192 43.52 31.22 -10.96
C LEU A 192 44.98 31.22 -11.52
N THR A 193 45.79 30.28 -11.04
CA THR A 193 47.04 29.90 -11.69
C THR A 193 46.75 28.77 -12.64
N ILE A 194 47.14 28.90 -13.91
CA ILE A 194 46.95 27.88 -14.94
C ILE A 194 48.27 27.22 -15.22
N PHE A 195 48.25 25.88 -15.17
CA PHE A 195 49.39 25.01 -15.53
C PHE A 195 49.01 24.20 -16.74
N LEU A 196 49.86 24.18 -17.75
CA LEU A 196 49.73 23.38 -18.95
C LEU A 196 51.04 22.62 -19.19
N SER A 197 50.98 21.30 -19.34
CA SER A 197 52.14 20.48 -19.72
C SER A 197 51.79 19.55 -20.89
N ASP A 198 52.78 19.25 -21.72
CA ASP A 198 52.66 18.29 -22.81
C ASP A 198 53.96 17.44 -22.93
N ILE A 199 53.90 16.39 -23.76
CA ILE A 199 55.08 15.52 -24.01
C ILE A 199 55.85 16.07 -25.21
N VAL A 200 57.11 16.40 -24.99
CA VAL A 200 58.00 16.88 -26.06
C VAL A 200 58.09 15.87 -27.18
N LYS A 201 57.86 16.29 -28.42
CA LYS A 201 57.86 15.46 -29.63
C LYS A 201 56.90 14.29 -29.60
N PHE A 202 55.74 14.50 -28.99
CA PHE A 202 54.68 13.45 -28.92
C PHE A 202 54.25 12.96 -30.29
N THR A 203 54.16 13.84 -31.33
CA THR A 203 53.82 13.44 -32.70
C THR A 203 54.84 12.45 -33.27
N ASP A 204 56.13 12.65 -33.04
CA ASP A 204 57.16 11.71 -33.50
C ASP A 204 56.99 10.32 -32.80
N LEU A 205 56.56 10.36 -31.55
CA LEU A 205 56.29 9.15 -30.76
C LEU A 205 55.08 8.35 -31.30
N THR A 206 54.03 9.07 -31.70
CA THR A 206 52.81 8.45 -32.27
C THR A 206 53.09 7.77 -33.62
N ASP A 207 54.01 8.29 -34.41
CA ASP A 207 54.39 7.73 -35.71
C ASP A 207 55.27 6.49 -35.61
N THR A 208 55.92 6.25 -34.46
CA THR A 208 56.90 5.21 -34.28
C THR A 208 56.46 4.04 -33.39
N LEU A 209 55.43 4.22 -32.57
CA LEU A 209 54.98 3.21 -31.59
C LEU A 209 53.70 2.50 -32.03
N GLU A 210 53.59 1.25 -31.65
CA GLU A 210 52.34 0.49 -31.74
C GLU A 210 51.25 1.12 -30.87
N PRO A 211 49.98 1.16 -31.33
CA PRO A 211 48.87 1.84 -30.63
C PRO A 211 48.69 1.43 -29.16
N GLU A 212 48.86 0.14 -28.85
CA GLU A 212 48.72 -0.40 -27.50
C GLU A 212 49.84 0.10 -26.56
N LYS A 213 51.05 0.20 -27.08
CA LYS A 213 52.19 0.70 -26.31
C LYS A 213 52.15 2.19 -26.11
N LEU A 214 51.66 2.91 -27.13
CA LEU A 214 51.40 4.34 -27.03
C LEU A 214 50.31 4.64 -25.96
N ALA A 215 49.21 3.89 -25.97
CA ALA A 215 48.17 4.03 -24.99
C ALA A 215 48.63 3.77 -23.56
N GLN A 216 49.53 2.77 -23.36
CA GLN A 216 50.11 2.52 -22.03
C GLN A 216 50.96 3.69 -21.54
N ILE A 217 51.82 4.28 -22.40
CA ILE A 217 52.67 5.40 -22.05
C ILE A 217 51.86 6.64 -21.70
N ILE A 218 50.84 6.93 -22.53
CA ILE A 218 49.95 8.09 -22.28
C ILE A 218 49.20 7.90 -20.97
N ASN A 219 48.60 6.76 -20.76
CA ASN A 219 47.83 6.49 -19.54
C ASN A 219 48.69 6.56 -18.28
N SER A 220 49.93 6.02 -18.32
CA SER A 220 50.87 6.13 -17.21
C SER A 220 51.24 7.60 -16.93
N TYR A 221 51.62 8.35 -17.97
CA TYR A 221 51.95 9.77 -17.85
C TYR A 221 50.80 10.61 -17.32
N LEU A 222 49.60 10.48 -17.90
CA LEU A 222 48.44 11.23 -17.48
C LEU A 222 48.01 10.86 -16.05
N SER A 223 48.14 9.58 -15.65
CA SER A 223 47.86 9.17 -14.28
C SER A 223 48.83 9.75 -13.26
N GLU A 224 50.14 9.72 -13.54
CA GLU A 224 51.14 10.30 -12.64
C GLU A 224 51.00 11.82 -12.54
N MET A 225 50.84 12.51 -13.67
CA MET A 225 50.64 13.97 -13.69
C MET A 225 49.37 14.38 -12.97
N SER A 226 48.32 13.57 -13.09
CA SER A 226 47.05 13.79 -12.35
C SER A 226 47.27 13.65 -10.84
N ALA A 227 47.96 12.62 -10.39
CA ALA A 227 48.26 12.41 -8.98
C ALA A 227 49.07 13.59 -8.40
N ILE A 228 50.12 14.03 -9.08
CA ILE A 228 50.95 15.21 -8.67
C ILE A 228 50.13 16.47 -8.62
N ALA A 229 49.28 16.72 -9.63
CA ALA A 229 48.41 17.91 -9.67
C ALA A 229 47.44 17.93 -8.48
N LEU A 230 46.80 16.80 -8.20
CA LEU A 230 45.85 16.69 -7.08
C LEU A 230 46.54 16.83 -5.72
N GLU A 231 47.67 16.18 -5.52
CA GLU A 231 48.50 16.26 -4.29
C GLU A 231 48.99 17.73 -4.05
N SER A 232 49.20 18.50 -5.13
CA SER A 232 49.57 19.91 -5.08
C SER A 232 48.39 20.87 -4.91
N GLY A 233 47.15 20.37 -4.74
CA GLY A 233 45.95 21.20 -4.61
C GLY A 233 45.42 21.76 -5.95
N GLY A 234 45.83 21.15 -7.08
CA GLY A 234 45.36 21.53 -8.42
C GLY A 234 44.07 20.86 -8.79
N THR A 235 43.26 21.48 -9.60
CA THR A 235 42.06 20.95 -10.23
C THR A 235 42.34 20.67 -11.70
N ILE A 236 42.17 19.43 -12.14
CA ILE A 236 42.34 19.05 -13.54
C ILE A 236 41.11 19.50 -14.33
N ASP A 237 41.30 20.40 -15.31
CA ASP A 237 40.24 20.85 -16.20
C ASP A 237 39.96 19.79 -17.27
N LYS A 238 41.00 19.47 -18.06
CA LYS A 238 40.87 18.48 -19.14
C LYS A 238 42.23 17.97 -19.60
N PHE A 239 42.16 16.86 -20.36
CA PHE A 239 43.29 16.38 -21.16
C PHE A 239 43.09 16.78 -22.63
N ILE A 240 44.12 17.23 -23.28
CA ILE A 240 44.12 17.64 -24.70
C ILE A 240 45.19 16.84 -25.43
N GLY A 241 44.82 15.63 -25.88
CA GLY A 241 45.82 14.67 -26.38
C GLY A 241 46.73 14.19 -25.24
N ASP A 242 48.02 14.54 -25.35
CA ASP A 242 49.07 14.29 -24.33
C ASP A 242 49.21 15.45 -23.33
N ALA A 243 48.51 16.55 -23.55
CA ALA A 243 48.59 17.74 -22.67
C ALA A 243 47.63 17.60 -21.50
N VAL A 244 48.08 18.09 -20.33
CA VAL A 244 47.27 18.20 -19.09
C VAL A 244 47.10 19.67 -18.76
N LEU A 245 45.83 20.09 -18.68
CA LEU A 245 45.46 21.41 -18.22
C LEU A 245 44.97 21.36 -16.77
N VAL A 246 45.66 22.06 -15.89
CA VAL A 246 45.37 22.16 -14.46
C VAL A 246 45.25 23.61 -14.06
N PHE A 247 44.34 23.90 -13.15
CA PHE A 247 44.29 25.22 -12.51
C PHE A 247 44.32 25.06 -10.98
N PHE A 248 44.79 26.13 -10.30
CA PHE A 248 44.88 26.23 -8.85
C PHE A 248 44.10 27.45 -8.38
N GLY A 249 43.41 27.33 -7.23
CA GLY A 249 42.62 28.42 -6.64
C GLY A 249 41.10 28.26 -6.78
N ASP A 250 40.64 27.10 -7.23
CA ASP A 250 39.24 26.68 -7.25
C ASP A 250 39.15 25.14 -7.30
N PRO A 251 38.23 24.47 -6.60
CA PRO A 251 37.30 24.99 -5.59
C PRO A 251 37.97 25.39 -4.27
N GLU A 252 39.16 24.89 -4.01
CA GLU A 252 39.95 25.21 -2.81
C GLU A 252 40.89 26.39 -3.08
N SER A 253 40.94 27.35 -2.16
CA SER A 253 41.81 28.52 -2.23
C SER A 253 43.00 28.41 -1.30
#